data_e240aa59a5dec72b4140446182f5964b
#
_entry.id   e240aa59a5dec72b4140446182f5964b
#
_cell.length_a   1.000
_cell.length_b   1.000
_cell.length_c   1.000
_cell.angle_alpha   90.00
_cell.angle_beta   90.00
_cell.angle_gamma   90.00
#
_symmetry.space_group_name_H-M   'P 1'
#
loop_
_entity.id
_entity.type
_entity.pdbx_description
1 polymer ?
#
loop_
_entity_poly.entity_id
_entity_poly.type
_entity_poly.pdbx_seq_one_letter_code
_entity_poly.pdbx_strand_id
1 'polypeptide(L)'
;MFKSGSIFFKLLSLLILMLISTSFCLLVSNFFITSYFDVSMQNLDFFLSDYSSKKSILALKIIQIASAFGIFIFPVLIFFKIYKMKLIYDLPNLKLVFLSILIIFLGNGMVDLLFKINQLFPLSDWMISYEENAKIITQKFLIMSSFNDLLINIFVIAILPAVGEEILFRGLIQNSLIENKINYLYSIVITAIIFSAIHMQFAGFLPRLGLGILLGYIYFVTKNIWYPIICHFFNNFLIVFISYLSQNNL
;
A
#
# COMPACT_ATOMS: atom_id res chain seq x y z
N MET A 1 31.83 -5.37 1.05
CA MET A 1 31.81 -4.74 -0.27
C MET A 1 30.54 -3.94 -0.60
N PHE A 2 29.36 -4.24 -0.07
CA PHE A 2 28.08 -3.55 -0.41
C PHE A 2 27.71 -2.35 0.48
N LYS A 3 28.48 -2.02 1.54
CA LYS A 3 28.15 -0.92 2.48
C LYS A 3 28.31 0.50 1.93
N SER A 4 29.01 0.70 0.81
CA SER A 4 29.40 2.01 0.26
C SER A 4 28.81 2.34 -1.13
N GLY A 5 27.78 1.60 -1.57
CA GLY A 5 27.12 1.92 -2.82
C GLY A 5 26.36 3.25 -2.74
N SER A 6 26.42 4.07 -3.81
CA SER A 6 25.60 5.28 -3.88
C SER A 6 24.12 4.91 -3.69
N ILE A 7 23.31 5.85 -3.19
CA ILE A 7 21.86 5.67 -3.01
C ILE A 7 21.18 5.20 -4.29
N PHE A 8 21.68 5.66 -5.45
CA PHE A 8 21.18 5.23 -6.76
C PHE A 8 21.27 3.72 -6.95
N PHE A 9 22.44 3.10 -6.68
CA PHE A 9 22.61 1.65 -6.81
C PHE A 9 21.77 0.87 -5.79
N LYS A 10 21.58 1.41 -4.59
CA LYS A 10 20.69 0.80 -3.59
C LYS A 10 19.25 0.79 -4.06
N LEU A 11 18.73 1.93 -4.54
CA LEU A 11 17.37 2.03 -5.06
C LEU A 11 17.17 1.20 -6.33
N LEU A 12 18.16 1.15 -7.21
CA LEU A 12 18.12 0.29 -8.40
C LEU A 12 18.07 -1.19 -8.03
N SER A 13 18.89 -1.64 -7.07
CA SER A 13 18.85 -3.02 -6.59
C SER A 13 17.51 -3.37 -5.92
N LEU A 14 16.90 -2.43 -5.20
CA LEU A 14 15.56 -2.60 -4.64
C LEU A 14 14.52 -2.78 -5.76
N LEU A 15 14.55 -1.93 -6.77
CA LEU A 15 13.64 -2.03 -7.92
C LEU A 15 13.75 -3.39 -8.62
N ILE A 16 14.97 -3.87 -8.86
CA ILE A 16 15.21 -5.19 -9.47
C ILE A 16 14.66 -6.31 -8.58
N LEU A 17 14.90 -6.25 -7.27
CA LEU A 17 14.33 -7.22 -6.32
C LEU A 17 12.81 -7.19 -6.33
N MET A 18 12.19 -6.02 -6.37
CA MET A 18 10.72 -5.86 -6.47
C MET A 18 10.19 -6.51 -7.75
N LEU A 19 10.80 -6.26 -8.90
CA LEU A 19 10.38 -6.84 -10.17
C LEU A 19 10.48 -8.37 -10.17
N ILE A 20 11.61 -8.92 -9.72
CA ILE A 20 11.81 -10.38 -9.67
C ILE A 20 10.84 -11.04 -8.70
N SER A 21 10.72 -10.52 -7.47
CA SER A 21 9.85 -11.11 -6.46
C SER A 21 8.37 -11.00 -6.81
N THR A 22 7.95 -9.88 -7.41
CA THR A 22 6.56 -9.70 -7.86
C THR A 22 6.24 -10.67 -9.00
N SER A 23 7.10 -10.78 -10.00
CA SER A 23 6.90 -11.73 -11.10
C SER A 23 6.80 -13.16 -10.58
N PHE A 24 7.66 -13.54 -9.63
CA PHE A 24 7.61 -14.87 -9.01
C PHE A 24 6.30 -15.10 -8.24
N CYS A 25 5.88 -14.14 -7.39
CA CYS A 25 4.65 -14.26 -6.62
C CYS A 25 3.40 -14.32 -7.51
N LEU A 26 3.37 -13.54 -8.60
CA LEU A 26 2.28 -13.59 -9.56
C LEU A 26 2.22 -14.92 -10.32
N LEU A 27 3.35 -15.48 -10.72
CA LEU A 27 3.39 -16.81 -11.34
C LEU A 27 2.84 -17.87 -10.39
N VAL A 28 3.25 -17.85 -9.13
CA VAL A 28 2.75 -18.79 -8.12
C VAL A 28 1.25 -18.60 -7.87
N SER A 29 0.77 -17.36 -7.78
CA SER A 29 -0.66 -17.07 -7.58
C SER A 29 -1.50 -17.50 -8.75
N ASN A 30 -1.04 -17.27 -9.99
CA ASN A 30 -1.75 -17.71 -11.19
C ASN A 30 -1.85 -19.24 -11.28
N PHE A 31 -0.74 -19.94 -10.98
CA PHE A 31 -0.76 -21.39 -10.89
C PHE A 31 -1.74 -21.90 -9.82
N PHE A 32 -1.75 -21.27 -8.63
CA PHE A 32 -2.70 -21.61 -7.57
C PHE A 32 -4.15 -21.36 -8.00
N ILE A 33 -4.44 -20.22 -8.62
CA ILE A 33 -5.79 -19.84 -9.07
C ILE A 33 -6.30 -20.81 -10.13
N THR A 34 -5.48 -21.13 -11.12
CA THR A 34 -5.87 -22.08 -12.18
C THR A 34 -6.16 -23.48 -11.63
N SER A 35 -5.35 -23.95 -10.67
CA SER A 35 -5.54 -25.24 -10.05
C SER A 35 -6.74 -25.27 -9.10
N TYR A 36 -6.96 -24.22 -8.32
CA TYR A 36 -8.02 -24.17 -7.30
C TYR A 36 -9.41 -23.94 -7.90
N PHE A 37 -9.52 -23.09 -8.93
CA PHE A 37 -10.79 -22.77 -9.59
C PHE A 37 -11.07 -23.61 -10.84
N ASP A 38 -10.18 -24.53 -11.20
CA ASP A 38 -10.25 -25.35 -12.42
C ASP A 38 -10.39 -24.51 -13.70
N VAL A 39 -9.56 -23.48 -13.81
CA VAL A 39 -9.52 -22.54 -14.94
C VAL A 39 -8.23 -22.75 -15.72
N SER A 40 -8.31 -22.91 -17.04
CA SER A 40 -7.10 -22.98 -17.87
C SER A 40 -6.34 -21.66 -17.88
N MET A 41 -5.01 -21.69 -18.03
CA MET A 41 -4.19 -20.48 -18.15
C MET A 41 -4.63 -19.57 -19.30
N GLN A 42 -5.14 -20.14 -20.40
CA GLN A 42 -5.64 -19.38 -21.55
C GLN A 42 -6.91 -18.60 -21.25
N ASN A 43 -7.73 -19.06 -20.31
CA ASN A 43 -9.00 -18.45 -19.92
C ASN A 43 -8.86 -17.61 -18.63
N LEU A 44 -7.66 -17.49 -18.06
CA LEU A 44 -7.45 -16.82 -16.78
C LEU A 44 -7.86 -15.34 -16.85
N ASP A 45 -7.48 -14.60 -17.89
CA ASP A 45 -7.81 -13.18 -18.03
C ASP A 45 -9.32 -12.97 -18.15
N PHE A 46 -9.99 -13.83 -18.93
CA PHE A 46 -11.46 -13.80 -19.05
C PHE A 46 -12.13 -14.10 -17.70
N PHE A 47 -11.64 -15.10 -16.96
CA PHE A 47 -12.13 -15.43 -15.62
C PHE A 47 -11.95 -14.27 -14.65
N LEU A 48 -10.79 -13.63 -14.61
CA LEU A 48 -10.48 -12.50 -13.73
C LEU A 48 -11.26 -11.22 -14.07
N SER A 49 -11.69 -11.06 -15.33
CA SER A 49 -12.48 -9.90 -15.78
C SER A 49 -13.97 -10.00 -15.41
N ASP A 50 -14.46 -11.15 -14.97
CA ASP A 50 -15.85 -11.33 -14.52
C ASP A 50 -16.04 -10.81 -13.10
N TYR A 51 -16.21 -9.50 -12.95
CA TYR A 51 -16.44 -8.83 -11.66
C TYR A 51 -17.83 -9.12 -11.05
N SER A 52 -18.68 -9.94 -11.68
CA SER A 52 -19.95 -10.43 -11.09
C SER A 52 -19.75 -11.71 -10.28
N SER A 53 -18.73 -12.49 -10.58
CA SER A 53 -18.42 -13.76 -9.94
C SER A 53 -17.69 -13.59 -8.60
N LYS A 54 -18.22 -14.18 -7.51
CA LYS A 54 -17.53 -14.25 -6.22
C LYS A 54 -16.18 -14.99 -6.32
N LYS A 55 -16.07 -15.99 -7.20
CA LYS A 55 -14.82 -16.74 -7.41
C LYS A 55 -13.75 -15.86 -8.03
N SER A 56 -14.12 -15.05 -9.03
CA SER A 56 -13.21 -14.10 -9.68
C SER A 56 -12.73 -13.03 -8.68
N ILE A 57 -13.64 -12.46 -7.88
CA ILE A 57 -13.27 -11.49 -6.83
C ILE A 57 -12.31 -12.11 -5.80
N LEU A 58 -12.52 -13.37 -5.40
CA LEU A 58 -11.60 -14.07 -4.49
C LEU A 58 -10.24 -14.29 -5.15
N ALA A 59 -10.20 -14.66 -6.43
CA ALA A 59 -8.95 -14.80 -7.19
C ALA A 59 -8.20 -13.46 -7.30
N LEU A 60 -8.89 -12.35 -7.54
CA LEU A 60 -8.28 -11.01 -7.55
C LEU A 60 -7.71 -10.64 -6.17
N LYS A 61 -8.35 -11.01 -5.06
CA LYS A 61 -7.79 -10.82 -3.71
C LYS A 61 -6.54 -11.66 -3.49
N ILE A 62 -6.49 -12.89 -4.03
CA ILE A 62 -5.27 -13.73 -3.99
C ILE A 62 -4.13 -13.07 -4.76
N ILE A 63 -4.40 -12.51 -5.95
CA ILE A 63 -3.42 -11.74 -6.73
C ILE A 63 -2.95 -10.51 -5.94
N GLN A 64 -3.86 -9.79 -5.28
CA GLN A 64 -3.51 -8.63 -4.45
C GLN A 64 -2.57 -9.01 -3.31
N ILE A 65 -2.85 -10.13 -2.61
CA ILE A 65 -1.97 -10.66 -1.57
C ILE A 65 -0.60 -11.01 -2.15
N ALA A 66 -0.55 -11.77 -3.25
CA ALA A 66 0.68 -12.17 -3.91
C ALA A 66 1.51 -10.95 -4.35
N SER A 67 0.85 -9.94 -4.95
CA SER A 67 1.49 -8.67 -5.34
C SER A 67 2.06 -7.93 -4.15
N ALA A 68 1.33 -7.85 -3.04
CA ALA A 68 1.81 -7.17 -1.84
C ALA A 68 3.05 -7.87 -1.24
N PHE A 69 3.08 -9.21 -1.19
CA PHE A 69 4.27 -9.95 -0.79
C PHE A 69 5.43 -9.73 -1.75
N GLY A 70 5.16 -9.75 -3.06
CA GLY A 70 6.18 -9.56 -4.10
C GLY A 70 6.77 -8.15 -4.13
N ILE A 71 5.95 -7.11 -3.95
CA ILE A 71 6.38 -5.71 -4.02
C ILE A 71 6.96 -5.22 -2.69
N PHE A 72 6.31 -5.54 -1.56
CA PHE A 72 6.59 -4.89 -0.28
C PHE A 72 7.36 -5.78 0.70
N ILE A 73 7.06 -7.08 0.79
CA ILE A 73 7.58 -7.91 1.88
C ILE A 73 8.92 -8.57 1.49
N PHE A 74 8.93 -9.43 0.46
CA PHE A 74 10.13 -10.19 0.09
C PHE A 74 11.30 -9.30 -0.32
N PRO A 75 11.16 -8.29 -1.21
CA PRO A 75 12.30 -7.49 -1.62
C PRO A 75 12.88 -6.69 -0.46
N VAL A 76 12.03 -6.20 0.45
CA VAL A 76 12.48 -5.41 1.60
C VAL A 76 13.24 -6.27 2.60
N LEU A 77 12.75 -7.49 2.91
CA LEU A 77 13.46 -8.42 3.79
C LEU A 77 14.84 -8.82 3.23
N ILE A 78 14.90 -9.11 1.92
CA ILE A 78 16.16 -9.43 1.23
C ILE A 78 17.10 -8.22 1.27
N PHE A 79 16.59 -7.01 1.00
CA PHE A 79 17.34 -5.78 1.00
C PHE A 79 17.93 -5.47 2.40
N PHE A 80 17.13 -5.60 3.47
CA PHE A 80 17.59 -5.41 4.84
C PHE A 80 18.73 -6.38 5.18
N LYS A 81 18.64 -7.63 4.73
CA LYS A 81 19.70 -8.63 4.93
C LYS A 81 20.98 -8.27 4.17
N ILE A 82 20.88 -7.86 2.89
CA ILE A 82 22.02 -7.50 2.05
C ILE A 82 22.73 -6.27 2.59
N TYR A 83 22.00 -5.20 2.89
CA TYR A 83 22.55 -3.91 3.32
C TYR A 83 22.72 -3.76 4.83
N LYS A 84 22.33 -4.80 5.61
CA LYS A 84 22.42 -4.81 7.07
C LYS A 84 21.70 -3.62 7.72
N MET A 85 20.60 -3.20 7.13
CA MET A 85 19.76 -2.14 7.68
C MET A 85 19.02 -2.63 8.94
N LYS A 86 18.77 -1.72 9.86
CA LYS A 86 18.01 -2.00 11.08
C LYS A 86 16.72 -1.20 11.07
N LEU A 87 15.64 -1.86 11.41
CA LEU A 87 14.35 -1.24 11.65
C LEU A 87 14.14 -1.13 13.17
N ILE A 88 13.67 0.00 13.64
CA ILE A 88 13.28 0.17 15.05
C ILE A 88 11.82 -0.20 15.17
N TYR A 89 11.53 -1.21 16.01
CA TYR A 89 10.20 -1.80 16.20
C TYR A 89 9.90 -2.09 17.68
N ASP A 90 10.48 -1.27 18.59
CA ASP A 90 10.17 -1.36 20.02
C ASP A 90 8.66 -1.22 20.25
N LEU A 91 8.15 -1.80 21.35
CA LEU A 91 6.73 -1.71 21.66
C LEU A 91 6.30 -0.23 21.74
N PRO A 92 5.26 0.17 21.00
CA PRO A 92 4.86 1.55 20.94
C PRO A 92 4.22 2.03 22.25
N ASN A 93 4.46 3.28 22.61
CA ASN A 93 3.78 3.91 23.73
C ASN A 93 2.33 4.23 23.36
N LEU A 94 1.35 3.74 24.12
CA LEU A 94 -0.08 3.87 23.83
C LEU A 94 -0.55 5.34 23.73
N LYS A 95 0.01 6.25 24.55
CA LYS A 95 -0.31 7.67 24.45
C LYS A 95 0.11 8.26 23.10
N LEU A 96 1.32 7.90 22.63
CA LEU A 96 1.81 8.35 21.33
C LEU A 96 1.03 7.70 20.18
N VAL A 97 0.59 6.44 20.32
CA VAL A 97 -0.32 5.79 19.34
C VAL A 97 -1.60 6.59 19.23
N PHE A 98 -2.26 6.90 20.35
CA PHE A 98 -3.48 7.68 20.35
C PHE A 98 -3.29 9.06 19.70
N LEU A 99 -2.22 9.78 20.06
CA LEU A 99 -1.91 11.08 19.45
C LEU A 99 -1.64 10.96 17.94
N SER A 100 -0.96 9.92 17.50
CA SER A 100 -0.69 9.69 16.07
C SER A 100 -1.97 9.41 15.29
N ILE A 101 -2.88 8.60 15.82
CA ILE A 101 -4.20 8.35 15.24
C ILE A 101 -5.01 9.65 15.18
N LEU A 102 -4.97 10.46 16.25
CA LEU A 102 -5.68 11.74 16.28
C LEU A 102 -5.14 12.70 15.22
N ILE A 103 -3.83 12.74 14.99
CA ILE A 103 -3.20 13.54 13.92
C ILE A 103 -3.73 13.11 12.55
N ILE A 104 -3.79 11.81 12.26
CA ILE A 104 -4.35 11.31 10.99
C ILE A 104 -5.83 11.65 10.86
N PHE A 105 -6.61 11.46 11.93
CA PHE A 105 -8.04 11.77 11.92
C PHE A 105 -8.31 13.26 11.66
N LEU A 106 -7.60 14.15 12.33
CA LEU A 106 -7.70 15.60 12.11
C LEU A 106 -7.15 16.00 10.74
N GLY A 107 -6.15 15.27 10.24
CA GLY A 107 -5.56 15.46 8.91
C GLY A 107 -6.52 15.16 7.76
N ASN A 108 -7.60 14.40 7.98
CA ASN A 108 -8.58 14.09 6.93
C ASN A 108 -9.22 15.33 6.31
N GLY A 109 -9.44 16.40 7.09
CA GLY A 109 -9.92 17.66 6.53
C GLY A 109 -8.95 18.27 5.51
N MET A 110 -7.63 18.15 5.74
CA MET A 110 -6.61 18.53 4.76
C MET A 110 -6.61 17.60 3.55
N VAL A 111 -6.77 16.31 3.76
CA VAL A 111 -6.86 15.30 2.68
C VAL A 111 -8.04 15.58 1.77
N ASP A 112 -9.22 15.94 2.33
CA ASP A 112 -10.41 16.35 1.56
C ASP A 112 -10.18 17.62 0.75
N LEU A 113 -9.50 18.62 1.34
CA LEU A 113 -9.11 19.82 0.61
C LEU A 113 -8.17 19.50 -0.56
N LEU A 114 -7.16 18.67 -0.33
CA LEU A 114 -6.23 18.21 -1.36
C LEU A 114 -6.96 17.42 -2.46
N PHE A 115 -7.97 16.63 -2.11
CA PHE A 115 -8.82 15.94 -3.09
C PHE A 115 -9.55 16.95 -3.99
N LYS A 116 -10.19 17.97 -3.41
CA LYS A 116 -10.87 19.03 -4.18
C LYS A 116 -9.91 19.78 -5.09
N ILE A 117 -8.71 20.10 -4.61
CA ILE A 117 -7.65 20.73 -5.43
C ILE A 117 -7.23 19.79 -6.57
N ASN A 118 -7.06 18.49 -6.28
CA ASN A 118 -6.66 17.50 -7.30
C ASN A 118 -7.68 17.42 -8.44
N GLN A 119 -8.98 17.57 -8.15
CA GLN A 119 -10.03 17.54 -9.17
C GLN A 119 -10.01 18.76 -10.12
N LEU A 120 -9.24 19.80 -9.83
CA LEU A 120 -9.06 20.95 -10.73
C LEU A 120 -8.10 20.63 -11.90
N PHE A 121 -7.32 19.58 -11.80
CA PHE A 121 -6.39 19.17 -12.85
C PHE A 121 -7.09 18.20 -13.82
N PRO A 122 -7.11 18.53 -15.12
CA PRO A 122 -7.72 17.63 -16.12
C PRO A 122 -6.90 16.33 -16.24
N LEU A 123 -7.59 15.22 -16.32
CA LEU A 123 -6.98 13.92 -16.57
C LEU A 123 -7.10 13.57 -18.04
N SER A 124 -6.06 12.92 -18.61
CA SER A 124 -6.13 12.38 -19.97
C SER A 124 -6.96 11.07 -20.00
N ASP A 125 -7.45 10.68 -21.17
CA ASP A 125 -8.35 9.52 -21.36
C ASP A 125 -7.76 8.23 -20.77
N TRP A 126 -6.47 7.97 -20.94
CA TRP A 126 -5.83 6.79 -20.36
C TRP A 126 -5.77 6.83 -18.81
N MET A 127 -5.61 8.02 -18.21
CA MET A 127 -5.67 8.19 -16.75
C MET A 127 -7.08 7.92 -16.23
N ILE A 128 -8.11 8.43 -16.92
CA ILE A 128 -9.53 8.19 -16.60
C ILE A 128 -9.83 6.70 -16.67
N SER A 129 -9.40 6.01 -17.71
CA SER A 129 -9.61 4.56 -17.86
C SER A 129 -8.96 3.76 -16.71
N TYR A 130 -7.76 4.13 -16.27
CA TYR A 130 -7.10 3.53 -15.11
C TYR A 130 -7.87 3.75 -13.81
N GLU A 131 -8.36 4.98 -13.59
CA GLU A 131 -9.18 5.32 -12.41
C GLU A 131 -10.48 4.51 -12.36
N GLU A 132 -11.19 4.41 -13.49
CA GLU A 132 -12.44 3.67 -13.59
C GLU A 132 -12.24 2.19 -13.27
N ASN A 133 -11.22 1.56 -13.83
CA ASN A 133 -10.90 0.16 -13.57
C ASN A 133 -10.54 -0.06 -12.08
N ALA A 134 -9.68 0.80 -11.51
CA ALA A 134 -9.31 0.72 -10.10
C ALA A 134 -10.53 0.90 -9.18
N LYS A 135 -11.43 1.84 -9.53
CA LYS A 135 -12.67 2.09 -8.79
C LYS A 135 -13.60 0.88 -8.84
N ILE A 136 -13.79 0.27 -10.00
CA ILE A 136 -14.63 -0.93 -10.15
C ILE A 136 -14.11 -2.06 -9.26
N ILE A 137 -12.81 -2.37 -9.35
CA ILE A 137 -12.19 -3.45 -8.55
C ILE A 137 -12.33 -3.15 -7.05
N THR A 138 -12.04 -1.92 -6.62
CA THR A 138 -12.15 -1.52 -5.22
C THR A 138 -13.59 -1.66 -4.71
N GLN A 139 -14.58 -1.20 -5.48
CA GLN A 139 -16.00 -1.34 -5.13
C GLN A 139 -16.41 -2.81 -4.98
N LYS A 140 -15.91 -3.68 -5.89
CA LYS A 140 -16.19 -5.12 -5.82
C LYS A 140 -15.52 -5.80 -4.63
N PHE A 141 -14.31 -5.40 -4.27
CA PHE A 141 -13.65 -5.89 -3.05
C PHE A 141 -14.40 -5.52 -1.78
N LEU A 142 -14.99 -4.32 -1.76
CA LEU A 142 -15.75 -3.82 -0.61
C LEU A 142 -17.16 -4.40 -0.49
N ILE A 143 -17.63 -5.26 -1.40
CA ILE A 143 -18.89 -5.99 -1.22
C ILE A 143 -18.67 -7.08 -0.17
N MET A 144 -19.37 -6.95 0.98
CA MET A 144 -19.21 -7.81 2.14
C MET A 144 -20.57 -8.24 2.65
N SER A 145 -20.94 -9.50 2.45
CA SER A 145 -22.22 -10.09 2.89
C SER A 145 -22.09 -10.91 4.19
N SER A 146 -20.87 -11.09 4.67
CA SER A 146 -20.60 -11.90 5.87
C SER A 146 -19.46 -11.30 6.70
N PHE A 147 -19.39 -11.70 7.98
CA PHE A 147 -18.27 -11.33 8.84
C PHE A 147 -16.91 -11.87 8.33
N ASN A 148 -16.91 -13.03 7.66
CA ASN A 148 -15.72 -13.56 7.03
C ASN A 148 -15.22 -12.65 5.89
N ASP A 149 -16.13 -12.07 5.08
CA ASP A 149 -15.76 -11.11 4.04
C ASP A 149 -15.10 -9.86 4.65
N LEU A 150 -15.63 -9.39 5.80
CA LEU A 150 -15.04 -8.29 6.56
C LEU A 150 -13.60 -8.64 6.99
N LEU A 151 -13.38 -9.80 7.60
CA LEU A 151 -12.04 -10.21 8.07
C LEU A 151 -11.04 -10.32 6.90
N ILE A 152 -11.45 -10.90 5.78
CA ILE A 152 -10.62 -10.99 4.58
C ILE A 152 -10.28 -9.58 4.08
N ASN A 153 -11.23 -8.67 4.02
CA ASN A 153 -11.00 -7.31 3.56
C ASN A 153 -10.15 -6.49 4.52
N ILE A 154 -10.31 -6.64 5.83
CA ILE A 154 -9.41 -6.02 6.82
C ILE A 154 -7.98 -6.50 6.57
N PHE A 155 -7.77 -7.79 6.32
CA PHE A 155 -6.45 -8.32 6.04
C PHE A 155 -5.87 -7.77 4.73
N VAL A 156 -6.63 -7.84 3.62
CA VAL A 156 -6.15 -7.51 2.27
C VAL A 156 -6.02 -6.01 2.04
N ILE A 157 -6.95 -5.21 2.58
CA ILE A 157 -7.04 -3.77 2.30
C ILE A 157 -6.42 -2.92 3.41
N ALA A 158 -6.42 -3.40 4.67
CA ALA A 158 -5.93 -2.60 5.77
C ALA A 158 -4.61 -3.11 6.35
N ILE A 159 -4.51 -4.37 6.78
CA ILE A 159 -3.30 -4.88 7.46
C ILE A 159 -2.14 -5.01 6.48
N LEU A 160 -2.33 -5.70 5.38
CA LEU A 160 -1.26 -6.05 4.46
C LEU A 160 -0.62 -4.81 3.81
N PRO A 161 -1.39 -3.83 3.30
CA PRO A 161 -0.81 -2.58 2.81
C PRO A 161 -0.13 -1.78 3.92
N ALA A 162 -0.76 -1.61 5.08
CA ALA A 162 -0.18 -0.82 6.16
C ALA A 162 1.18 -1.35 6.63
N VAL A 163 1.34 -2.66 6.74
CA VAL A 163 2.63 -3.26 7.11
C VAL A 163 3.64 -3.18 5.97
N GLY A 164 3.25 -3.64 4.78
CA GLY A 164 4.16 -3.75 3.65
C GLY A 164 4.64 -2.39 3.15
N GLU A 165 3.72 -1.46 2.96
CA GLU A 165 4.04 -0.13 2.44
C GLU A 165 4.84 0.69 3.44
N GLU A 166 4.49 0.66 4.74
CA GLU A 166 5.26 1.43 5.71
C GLU A 166 6.69 0.91 5.88
N ILE A 167 6.90 -0.41 5.87
CA ILE A 167 8.25 -0.97 5.92
C ILE A 167 9.06 -0.56 4.68
N LEU A 168 8.45 -0.58 3.49
CA LEU A 168 9.11 -0.14 2.26
C LEU A 168 9.39 1.36 2.27
N PHE A 169 8.35 2.19 2.47
CA PHE A 169 8.47 3.63 2.29
C PHE A 169 9.19 4.31 3.45
N ARG A 170 8.83 4.01 4.70
CA ARG A 170 9.41 4.66 5.88
C ARG A 170 10.64 3.91 6.35
N GLY A 171 10.51 2.60 6.49
CA GLY A 171 11.59 1.75 6.96
C GLY A 171 12.78 1.71 6.02
N LEU A 172 12.57 1.72 4.69
CA LEU A 172 13.65 1.58 3.74
C LEU A 172 13.91 2.88 2.95
N ILE A 173 12.95 3.40 2.16
CA ILE A 173 13.21 4.51 1.24
C ILE A 173 13.52 5.79 2.02
N GLN A 174 12.64 6.24 2.91
CA GLN A 174 12.83 7.45 3.70
C GLN A 174 14.10 7.39 4.56
N ASN A 175 14.35 6.26 5.24
CA ASN A 175 15.57 6.07 6.00
C ASN A 175 16.82 6.12 5.12
N SER A 176 16.80 5.45 3.96
CA SER A 176 17.96 5.48 3.04
C SER A 176 18.28 6.90 2.56
N LEU A 177 17.27 7.73 2.32
CA LEU A 177 17.47 9.13 1.96
C LEU A 177 18.12 9.92 3.11
N ILE A 178 17.63 9.75 4.34
CA ILE A 178 18.16 10.41 5.53
C ILE A 178 19.60 9.95 5.83
N GLU A 179 19.88 8.65 5.77
CA GLU A 179 21.22 8.09 5.97
C GLU A 179 22.25 8.61 4.94
N ASN A 180 21.78 8.93 3.72
CA ASN A 180 22.61 9.57 2.68
C ASN A 180 22.64 11.10 2.81
N LYS A 181 22.33 11.64 4.00
CA LYS A 181 22.42 13.07 4.35
C LYS A 181 21.46 13.99 3.58
N ILE A 182 20.41 13.45 2.97
CA ILE A 182 19.32 14.26 2.43
C ILE A 182 18.54 14.82 3.62
N ASN A 183 18.22 16.10 3.57
CA ASN A 183 17.42 16.75 4.62
C ASN A 183 16.12 15.98 4.84
N TYR A 184 15.70 15.86 6.10
CA TYR A 184 14.53 15.05 6.48
C TYR A 184 13.23 15.50 5.82
N LEU A 185 13.03 16.81 5.63
CA LEU A 185 11.84 17.34 4.94
C LEU A 185 11.80 16.86 3.48
N TYR A 186 12.91 16.99 2.77
CA TYR A 186 12.99 16.49 1.39
C TYR A 186 12.83 14.96 1.34
N SER A 187 13.40 14.24 2.29
CA SER A 187 13.24 12.78 2.38
C SER A 187 11.78 12.37 2.56
N ILE A 188 11.02 13.07 3.41
CA ILE A 188 9.59 12.86 3.61
C ILE A 188 8.82 13.14 2.31
N VAL A 189 9.05 14.31 1.70
CA VAL A 189 8.32 14.73 0.49
C VAL A 189 8.61 13.82 -0.69
N ILE A 190 9.88 13.49 -0.95
CA ILE A 190 10.27 12.56 -2.03
C ILE A 190 9.62 11.19 -1.83
N THR A 191 9.67 10.67 -0.60
CA THR A 191 9.04 9.37 -0.28
C THR A 191 7.53 9.42 -0.46
N ALA A 192 6.86 10.51 -0.07
CA ALA A 192 5.42 10.68 -0.23
C ALA A 192 5.01 10.83 -1.70
N ILE A 193 5.82 11.49 -2.54
CA ILE A 193 5.62 11.56 -4.00
C ILE A 193 5.69 10.15 -4.59
N ILE A 194 6.73 9.38 -4.27
CA ILE A 194 6.89 8.01 -4.77
C ILE A 194 5.72 7.14 -4.28
N PHE A 195 5.36 7.26 -2.99
CA PHE A 195 4.22 6.55 -2.40
C PHE A 195 2.91 6.82 -3.15
N SER A 196 2.61 8.07 -3.46
CA SER A 196 1.40 8.41 -4.20
C SER A 196 1.46 7.97 -5.66
N ALA A 197 2.62 8.12 -6.32
CA ALA A 197 2.80 7.83 -7.74
C ALA A 197 2.64 6.35 -8.08
N ILE A 198 3.15 5.43 -7.25
CA ILE A 198 3.09 3.99 -7.54
C ILE A 198 1.67 3.41 -7.57
N HIS A 199 0.70 4.12 -6.98
CA HIS A 199 -0.69 3.70 -7.02
C HIS A 199 -1.34 3.90 -8.40
N MET A 200 -0.74 4.69 -9.29
CA MET A 200 -1.25 5.01 -10.63
C MET A 200 -2.70 5.52 -10.62
N GLN A 201 -3.13 6.11 -9.50
CA GLN A 201 -4.47 6.70 -9.32
C GLN A 201 -4.34 8.21 -9.24
N PHE A 202 -4.58 8.87 -10.35
CA PHE A 202 -4.28 10.29 -10.57
C PHE A 202 -5.29 11.23 -9.89
N ALA A 203 -6.56 10.84 -9.83
CA ALA A 203 -7.61 11.59 -9.15
C ALA A 203 -7.42 11.63 -7.62
N GLY A 204 -6.65 10.69 -7.07
CA GLY A 204 -6.30 10.60 -5.66
C GLY A 204 -4.84 10.94 -5.35
N PHE A 205 -4.07 11.53 -6.28
CA PHE A 205 -2.65 11.77 -6.11
C PHE A 205 -2.33 12.72 -4.95
N LEU A 206 -2.92 13.92 -4.93
CA LEU A 206 -2.66 14.91 -3.88
C LEU A 206 -3.15 14.49 -2.49
N PRO A 207 -4.36 13.92 -2.32
CA PRO A 207 -4.78 13.37 -1.02
C PRO A 207 -3.81 12.30 -0.50
N ARG A 208 -3.36 11.39 -1.36
CA ARG A 208 -2.43 10.31 -1.00
C ARG A 208 -1.03 10.85 -0.69
N LEU A 209 -0.59 11.89 -1.42
CA LEU A 209 0.62 12.63 -1.12
C LEU A 209 0.55 13.25 0.29
N GLY A 210 -0.58 13.90 0.63
CA GLY A 210 -0.80 14.49 1.95
C GLY A 210 -0.74 13.45 3.07
N LEU A 211 -1.43 12.32 2.90
CA LEU A 211 -1.35 11.19 3.84
C LEU A 211 0.09 10.66 3.94
N GLY A 212 0.78 10.55 2.82
CA GLY A 212 2.17 10.14 2.75
C GLY A 212 3.11 11.04 3.55
N ILE A 213 2.91 12.36 3.48
CA ILE A 213 3.68 13.35 4.26
C ILE A 213 3.39 13.19 5.76
N LEU A 214 2.12 13.06 6.16
CA LEU A 214 1.75 12.87 7.57
C LEU A 214 2.38 11.61 8.17
N LEU A 215 2.27 10.48 7.50
CA LEU A 215 2.88 9.22 7.94
C LEU A 215 4.40 9.30 7.99
N GLY A 216 5.02 9.95 6.98
CA GLY A 216 6.47 10.19 6.96
C GLY A 216 6.95 11.08 8.10
N TYR A 217 6.17 12.10 8.48
CA TYR A 217 6.45 12.97 9.61
C TYR A 217 6.30 12.23 10.95
N ILE A 218 5.21 11.46 11.12
CA ILE A 218 5.01 10.62 12.31
C ILE A 218 6.21 9.68 12.50
N TYR A 219 6.65 9.00 11.44
CA TYR A 219 7.83 8.15 11.50
C TYR A 219 9.09 8.91 11.86
N PHE A 220 9.31 10.09 11.27
CA PHE A 220 10.48 10.91 11.56
C PHE A 220 10.56 11.33 13.03
N VAL A 221 9.43 11.74 13.64
CA VAL A 221 9.38 12.17 15.05
C VAL A 221 9.50 11.00 16.01
N THR A 222 8.83 9.90 15.72
CA THR A 222 8.77 8.75 16.64
C THR A 222 9.94 7.79 16.49
N LYS A 223 10.62 7.79 15.34
CA LYS A 223 11.70 6.86 14.98
C LYS A 223 11.32 5.37 15.08
N ASN A 224 10.05 5.05 15.16
CA ASN A 224 9.53 3.70 15.32
C ASN A 224 8.46 3.41 14.28
N ILE A 225 8.61 2.27 13.59
CA ILE A 225 7.77 1.90 12.45
C ILE A 225 6.32 1.56 12.82
N TRP A 226 6.06 1.18 14.08
CA TRP A 226 4.72 0.84 14.52
C TRP A 226 3.73 2.01 14.43
N TYR A 227 4.18 3.24 14.67
CA TYR A 227 3.27 4.39 14.65
C TYR A 227 2.68 4.65 13.26
N PRO A 228 3.47 4.77 12.18
CA PRO A 228 2.89 4.93 10.85
C PRO A 228 2.12 3.68 10.39
N ILE A 229 2.54 2.45 10.76
CA ILE A 229 1.77 1.22 10.47
C ILE A 229 0.38 1.28 11.10
N ILE A 230 0.29 1.60 12.39
CA ILE A 230 -1.00 1.67 13.10
C ILE A 230 -1.88 2.78 12.52
N CYS A 231 -1.30 3.94 12.19
CA CYS A 231 -2.03 5.06 11.58
C CYS A 231 -2.55 4.71 10.19
N HIS A 232 -1.72 4.10 9.36
CA HIS A 232 -2.11 3.66 8.01
C HIS A 232 -3.19 2.56 8.08
N PHE A 233 -2.98 1.56 8.94
CA PHE A 233 -3.98 0.54 9.22
C PHE A 233 -5.32 1.16 9.62
N PHE A 234 -5.32 2.10 10.58
CA PHE A 234 -6.53 2.74 11.06
C PHE A 234 -7.27 3.49 9.94
N ASN A 235 -6.54 4.23 9.11
CA ASN A 235 -7.10 4.92 7.96
C ASN A 235 -7.80 3.95 6.99
N ASN A 236 -7.16 2.86 6.62
CA ASN A 236 -7.72 1.87 5.69
C ASN A 236 -8.82 1.03 6.33
N PHE A 237 -8.66 0.67 7.61
CA PHE A 237 -9.67 -0.04 8.40
C PHE A 237 -10.99 0.71 8.45
N LEU A 238 -10.97 2.03 8.66
CA LEU A 238 -12.19 2.83 8.70
C LEU A 238 -12.99 2.72 7.40
N ILE A 239 -12.32 2.74 6.25
CA ILE A 239 -12.97 2.61 4.94
C ILE A 239 -13.68 1.25 4.83
N VAL A 240 -12.99 0.17 5.16
CA VAL A 240 -13.54 -1.20 5.12
C VAL A 240 -14.68 -1.35 6.10
N PHE A 241 -14.51 -0.88 7.34
CA PHE A 241 -15.48 -1.04 8.42
C PHE A 241 -16.77 -0.24 8.17
N ILE A 242 -16.65 1.03 7.75
CA ILE A 242 -17.79 1.87 7.40
C ILE A 242 -18.56 1.27 6.20
N SER A 243 -17.84 0.76 5.18
CA SER A 243 -18.47 0.08 4.05
C SER A 243 -19.25 -1.16 4.50
N TYR A 244 -18.72 -1.93 5.45
CA TYR A 244 -19.41 -3.11 5.99
C TYR A 244 -20.66 -2.74 6.76
N LEU A 245 -20.58 -1.74 7.66
CA LEU A 245 -21.73 -1.26 8.43
C LEU A 245 -22.84 -0.74 7.51
N SER A 246 -22.50 0.08 6.53
CA SER A 246 -23.45 0.66 5.57
C SER A 246 -24.18 -0.40 4.74
N GLN A 247 -23.50 -1.47 4.34
CA GLN A 247 -24.11 -2.53 3.51
C GLN A 247 -25.02 -3.48 4.32
N ASN A 248 -24.77 -3.62 5.62
CA ASN A 248 -25.51 -4.55 6.48
C ASN A 248 -26.52 -3.82 7.38
N ASN A 249 -26.79 -2.53 7.16
CA ASN A 249 -27.72 -1.69 7.92
C ASN A 249 -27.43 -1.69 9.44
N LEU A 250 -26.15 -1.68 9.84
CA LEU A 250 -25.65 -1.70 11.21
C LEU A 250 -25.21 -0.31 11.68
#